data_4763b8316e3465baa8046662d2de393e
#
_entry.id   4763b8316e3465baa8046662d2de393e
#
_cell.length_a   1.000
_cell.length_b   1.000
_cell.length_c   1.000
_cell.angle_alpha   90.00
_cell.angle_beta   90.00
_cell.angle_gamma   90.00
#
_symmetry.space_group_name_H-M   'P 1'
#
loop_
_entity.id
_entity.type
_entity.pdbx_description
1 polymer ?
#
loop_
_entity_poly.entity_id
_entity_poly.type
_entity_poly.pdbx_seq_one_letter_code
_entity_poly.pdbx_strand_id
1 'polypeptide(L)'
;NARIRKSYLKNKTKILSLNNVGNLTYPYEHLEGNTDIIKEIIEDKHVVSKIIKEAKKPIIIIGQSVLVSKSGKYIFEKIKTYLFNNKKISADWNSLNVISENASTVGSLDLGIYHNIEGSNQVLRNLEDRKYEIVYLLGQDSLNFKKENEFIIYQGSHGDKGAEIADIILPGSAYTEQDGYFTNLEGKLQKAYKASYPPGEAKEDWLIINELSEIINQKKLFKNKDELE
;
A
#
# COMPACT_ATOMS: atom_id res chain seq x y z
N ASN A 1 -5.77 -10.74 -11.89
CA ASN A 1 -5.84 -11.50 -13.16
C ASN A 1 -7.18 -12.21 -13.39
N ALA A 2 -7.77 -12.87 -12.37
CA ALA A 2 -9.03 -13.62 -12.55
C ALA A 2 -10.19 -12.74 -13.06
N ARG A 3 -10.33 -11.51 -12.57
CA ARG A 3 -11.36 -10.57 -13.01
C ARG A 3 -11.11 -10.06 -14.43
N ILE A 4 -9.85 -9.81 -14.80
CA ILE A 4 -9.48 -9.42 -16.17
C ILE A 4 -9.78 -10.57 -17.13
N ARG A 5 -9.39 -11.81 -16.78
CA ARG A 5 -9.73 -13.00 -17.55
C ARG A 5 -11.24 -13.17 -17.74
N LYS A 6 -12.02 -12.97 -16.67
CA LYS A 6 -13.49 -13.03 -16.73
C LYS A 6 -14.05 -11.99 -17.69
N SER A 7 -13.55 -10.76 -17.67
CA SER A 7 -13.96 -9.70 -18.59
C SER A 7 -13.62 -10.05 -20.03
N TYR A 8 -12.43 -10.57 -20.29
CA TYR A 8 -12.06 -11.05 -21.63
C TYR A 8 -12.99 -12.16 -22.12
N LEU A 9 -13.24 -13.19 -21.31
CA LEU A 9 -14.08 -14.33 -21.71
C LEU A 9 -15.53 -13.91 -22.01
N LYS A 10 -16.10 -13.02 -21.18
CA LYS A 10 -17.50 -12.58 -21.32
C LYS A 10 -17.68 -11.50 -22.36
N ASN A 11 -16.82 -10.49 -22.39
CA ASN A 11 -17.03 -9.25 -23.13
C ASN A 11 -16.02 -9.07 -24.26
N LYS A 12 -15.06 -9.99 -24.43
CA LYS A 12 -13.94 -9.84 -25.37
C LYS A 12 -13.19 -8.53 -25.18
N THR A 13 -13.04 -8.12 -23.92
CA THR A 13 -12.34 -6.87 -23.58
C THR A 13 -10.94 -6.86 -24.14
N LYS A 14 -10.57 -5.79 -24.86
CA LYS A 14 -9.20 -5.58 -25.33
C LYS A 14 -8.29 -5.28 -24.14
N ILE A 15 -7.18 -6.01 -24.04
CA ILE A 15 -6.20 -5.90 -22.96
C ILE A 15 -4.87 -5.49 -23.54
N LEU A 16 -4.30 -4.42 -23.01
CA LEU A 16 -3.02 -3.86 -23.41
C LEU A 16 -2.07 -3.86 -22.20
N SER A 17 -0.80 -4.10 -22.42
CA SER A 17 0.22 -4.04 -21.35
C SER A 17 1.48 -3.36 -21.85
N LEU A 18 2.04 -2.49 -21.03
CA LEU A 18 3.35 -1.88 -21.26
C LEU A 18 4.50 -2.84 -20.94
N ASN A 19 4.24 -3.81 -20.05
CA ASN A 19 5.22 -4.81 -19.68
C ASN A 19 4.89 -6.15 -20.32
N ASN A 20 5.91 -6.92 -20.66
CA ASN A 20 5.73 -8.33 -20.96
C ASN A 20 5.54 -9.09 -19.65
N VAL A 21 4.30 -9.53 -19.41
CA VAL A 21 3.90 -10.21 -18.17
C VAL A 21 3.81 -11.73 -18.32
N GLY A 22 4.30 -12.28 -19.45
CA GLY A 22 4.30 -13.69 -19.73
C GLY A 22 2.92 -14.26 -20.05
N ASN A 23 2.70 -15.53 -19.77
CA ASN A 23 1.43 -16.21 -20.04
C ASN A 23 0.41 -15.96 -18.92
N LEU A 24 -0.62 -15.17 -19.20
CA LEU A 24 -1.69 -14.82 -18.26
C LEU A 24 -2.96 -15.67 -18.42
N THR A 25 -2.95 -16.72 -19.25
CA THR A 25 -4.12 -17.54 -19.60
C THR A 25 -5.26 -16.78 -20.31
N TYR A 26 -4.96 -15.58 -20.80
CA TYR A 26 -5.77 -14.77 -21.72
C TYR A 26 -4.85 -13.92 -22.60
N PRO A 27 -5.25 -13.59 -23.83
CA PRO A 27 -4.43 -12.79 -24.71
C PRO A 27 -4.39 -11.33 -24.28
N TYR A 28 -3.26 -10.70 -24.46
CA TYR A 28 -3.06 -9.27 -24.36
C TYR A 28 -2.12 -8.79 -25.46
N GLU A 29 -2.22 -7.54 -25.82
CA GLU A 29 -1.32 -6.88 -26.74
C GLU A 29 -0.21 -6.20 -25.94
N HIS A 30 1.03 -6.59 -26.17
CA HIS A 30 2.19 -5.92 -25.57
C HIS A 30 2.50 -4.67 -26.38
N LEU A 31 2.50 -3.53 -25.70
CA LEU A 31 2.92 -2.26 -26.30
C LEU A 31 4.45 -2.20 -26.19
N GLU A 32 5.12 -2.39 -27.32
CA GLU A 32 6.57 -2.30 -27.37
C GLU A 32 7.05 -0.88 -27.08
N GLY A 33 8.04 -0.74 -26.21
CA GLY A 33 8.63 0.55 -25.85
C GLY A 33 8.86 0.73 -24.36
N ASN A 34 9.17 1.96 -24.01
CA ASN A 34 9.43 2.38 -22.63
C ASN A 34 8.26 3.24 -22.10
N THR A 35 8.46 3.89 -20.97
CA THR A 35 7.47 4.80 -20.37
C THR A 35 7.14 6.03 -21.22
N ASP A 36 7.90 6.33 -22.32
CA ASP A 36 7.60 7.46 -23.22
C ASP A 36 6.29 7.25 -23.97
N ILE A 37 5.87 5.99 -24.19
CA ILE A 37 4.54 5.68 -24.72
C ILE A 37 3.42 6.34 -23.90
N ILE A 38 3.58 6.44 -22.56
CA ILE A 38 2.60 7.10 -21.72
C ILE A 38 2.47 8.57 -22.11
N LYS A 39 3.59 9.23 -22.40
CA LYS A 39 3.58 10.63 -22.87
C LYS A 39 2.88 10.75 -24.21
N GLU A 40 3.16 9.87 -25.16
CA GLU A 40 2.49 9.86 -26.46
C GLU A 40 0.98 9.63 -26.34
N ILE A 41 0.56 8.73 -25.44
CA ILE A 41 -0.86 8.49 -25.15
C ILE A 41 -1.53 9.77 -24.62
N ILE A 42 -0.91 10.46 -23.67
CA ILE A 42 -1.44 11.66 -23.05
C ILE A 42 -1.49 12.82 -24.05
N GLU A 43 -0.54 12.88 -24.97
CA GLU A 43 -0.46 13.88 -26.05
C GLU A 43 -1.32 13.53 -27.28
N ASP A 44 -2.11 12.45 -27.22
CA ASP A 44 -2.96 11.97 -28.34
C ASP A 44 -2.18 11.55 -29.60
N LYS A 45 -0.92 11.19 -29.46
CA LYS A 45 -0.04 10.79 -30.55
C LYS A 45 -0.01 9.28 -30.75
N HIS A 46 -0.51 8.49 -29.82
CA HIS A 46 -0.51 7.04 -29.84
C HIS A 46 -1.91 6.47 -30.12
N VAL A 47 -1.98 5.34 -30.83
CA VAL A 47 -3.26 4.67 -31.17
C VAL A 47 -4.11 4.34 -29.93
N VAL A 48 -3.48 4.04 -28.79
CA VAL A 48 -4.15 3.74 -27.53
C VAL A 48 -4.98 4.92 -27.02
N SER A 49 -4.61 6.15 -27.33
CA SER A 49 -5.38 7.35 -26.97
C SER A 49 -6.80 7.29 -27.54
N LYS A 50 -6.91 6.91 -28.81
CA LYS A 50 -8.21 6.73 -29.46
C LYS A 50 -9.01 5.59 -28.81
N ILE A 51 -8.36 4.46 -28.52
CA ILE A 51 -9.00 3.32 -27.83
C ILE A 51 -9.56 3.75 -26.46
N ILE A 52 -8.81 4.50 -25.67
CA ILE A 52 -9.28 5.00 -24.37
C ILE A 52 -10.45 5.95 -24.52
N LYS A 53 -10.39 6.86 -25.50
CA LYS A 53 -11.46 7.85 -25.74
C LYS A 53 -12.77 7.22 -26.21
N GLU A 54 -12.68 6.22 -27.08
CA GLU A 54 -13.85 5.50 -27.59
C GLU A 54 -14.45 4.50 -26.61
N ALA A 55 -13.63 3.95 -25.71
CA ALA A 55 -14.11 3.01 -24.71
C ALA A 55 -15.13 3.64 -23.75
N LYS A 56 -16.27 2.98 -23.53
CA LYS A 56 -17.29 3.43 -22.58
C LYS A 56 -16.78 3.40 -21.13
N LYS A 57 -16.11 2.34 -20.75
CA LYS A 57 -15.60 2.09 -19.41
C LYS A 57 -14.17 1.55 -19.46
N PRO A 58 -13.18 2.37 -19.85
CA PRO A 58 -11.79 1.94 -19.82
C PRO A 58 -11.30 1.75 -18.39
N ILE A 59 -10.29 0.90 -18.22
CA ILE A 59 -9.58 0.73 -16.92
C ILE A 59 -8.09 0.83 -17.22
N ILE A 60 -7.41 1.69 -16.47
CA ILE A 60 -5.96 1.76 -16.38
C ILE A 60 -5.54 1.28 -15.01
N ILE A 61 -4.65 0.31 -14.97
CA ILE A 61 -4.13 -0.29 -13.75
C ILE A 61 -2.65 0.04 -13.64
N ILE A 62 -2.25 0.68 -12.54
CA ILE A 62 -0.87 1.04 -12.24
C ILE A 62 -0.42 0.23 -11.03
N GLY A 63 0.67 -0.52 -11.18
CA GLY A 63 1.31 -1.20 -10.04
C GLY A 63 2.13 -0.24 -9.17
N GLN A 64 2.26 -0.55 -7.90
CA GLN A 64 3.03 0.25 -6.94
C GLN A 64 4.49 0.46 -7.37
N SER A 65 5.12 -0.53 -8.01
CA SER A 65 6.49 -0.42 -8.53
C SER A 65 6.70 0.76 -9.50
N VAL A 66 5.66 1.12 -10.27
CA VAL A 66 5.69 2.32 -11.12
C VAL A 66 5.68 3.59 -10.27
N LEU A 67 4.86 3.62 -9.22
CA LEU A 67 4.67 4.80 -8.38
C LEU A 67 5.91 5.15 -7.54
N VAL A 68 6.68 4.16 -7.11
CA VAL A 68 7.93 4.38 -6.36
C VAL A 68 9.10 4.76 -7.26
N SER A 69 8.95 4.68 -8.59
CA SER A 69 9.98 5.13 -9.54
C SER A 69 10.13 6.66 -9.52
N LYS A 70 11.28 7.16 -9.98
CA LYS A 70 11.53 8.61 -10.09
C LYS A 70 10.46 9.37 -10.86
N SER A 71 9.85 8.75 -11.86
CA SER A 71 8.78 9.31 -12.70
C SER A 71 7.38 9.00 -12.20
N GLY A 72 7.23 8.23 -11.12
CA GLY A 72 5.95 7.67 -10.66
C GLY A 72 4.88 8.73 -10.41
N LYS A 73 5.22 9.78 -9.67
CA LYS A 73 4.32 10.92 -9.41
C LYS A 73 3.85 11.58 -10.70
N TYR A 74 4.78 11.84 -11.62
CA TYR A 74 4.48 12.44 -12.92
C TYR A 74 3.52 11.56 -13.73
N ILE A 75 3.82 10.27 -13.84
CA ILE A 75 3.00 9.31 -14.58
C ILE A 75 1.58 9.28 -14.02
N PHE A 76 1.45 9.15 -12.69
CA PHE A 76 0.15 9.10 -12.02
C PHE A 76 -0.69 10.36 -12.28
N GLU A 77 -0.12 11.54 -12.01
CA GLU A 77 -0.84 12.80 -12.16
C GLU A 77 -1.23 13.09 -13.62
N LYS A 78 -0.37 12.75 -14.56
CA LYS A 78 -0.67 12.95 -15.99
C LYS A 78 -1.77 12.01 -16.50
N ILE A 79 -1.72 10.73 -16.13
CA ILE A 79 -2.77 9.77 -16.47
C ILE A 79 -4.09 10.18 -15.82
N LYS A 80 -4.09 10.55 -14.55
CA LYS A 80 -5.27 11.03 -13.83
C LYS A 80 -5.91 12.23 -14.53
N THR A 81 -5.11 13.26 -14.85
CA THR A 81 -5.56 14.45 -15.56
C THR A 81 -6.11 14.13 -16.95
N TYR A 82 -5.43 13.26 -17.70
CA TYR A 82 -5.87 12.80 -19.01
C TYR A 82 -7.23 12.11 -18.97
N LEU A 83 -7.41 11.19 -18.02
CA LEU A 83 -8.68 10.48 -17.84
C LEU A 83 -9.81 11.43 -17.40
N PHE A 84 -9.53 12.36 -16.51
CA PHE A 84 -10.49 13.37 -16.07
C PHE A 84 -10.95 14.26 -17.23
N ASN A 85 -10.02 14.81 -18.01
CA ASN A 85 -10.31 15.65 -19.16
C ASN A 85 -11.12 14.94 -20.26
N ASN A 86 -10.90 13.63 -20.41
CA ASN A 86 -11.65 12.80 -21.36
C ASN A 86 -12.94 12.21 -20.76
N LYS A 87 -13.37 12.66 -19.57
CA LYS A 87 -14.61 12.21 -18.88
C LYS A 87 -14.64 10.70 -18.62
N LYS A 88 -13.47 10.11 -18.33
CA LYS A 88 -13.33 8.68 -18.01
C LYS A 88 -13.32 8.42 -16.49
N ILE A 89 -13.33 9.48 -15.69
CA ILE A 89 -13.54 9.42 -14.23
C ILE A 89 -14.82 10.20 -13.93
N SER A 90 -15.76 9.54 -13.26
CA SER A 90 -17.05 10.10 -12.84
C SER A 90 -17.45 9.52 -11.48
N ALA A 91 -18.57 9.96 -10.91
CA ALA A 91 -19.12 9.40 -9.67
C ALA A 91 -19.41 7.89 -9.79
N ASP A 92 -19.83 7.43 -10.98
CA ASP A 92 -20.23 6.03 -11.22
C ASP A 92 -19.10 5.15 -11.77
N TRP A 93 -17.98 5.74 -12.16
CA TRP A 93 -16.89 4.98 -12.78
C TRP A 93 -15.53 5.61 -12.55
N ASN A 94 -14.63 4.85 -11.95
CA ASN A 94 -13.23 5.22 -11.83
C ASN A 94 -12.37 4.37 -12.78
N SER A 95 -11.82 5.02 -13.80
CA SER A 95 -10.94 4.37 -14.77
C SER A 95 -9.51 4.16 -14.23
N LEU A 96 -9.09 4.88 -13.20
CA LEU A 96 -7.72 4.80 -12.67
C LEU A 96 -7.69 3.93 -11.42
N ASN A 97 -6.92 2.86 -11.47
CA ASN A 97 -6.76 1.91 -10.38
C ASN A 97 -5.28 1.72 -10.05
N VAL A 98 -4.96 1.70 -8.77
CA VAL A 98 -3.62 1.42 -8.26
C VAL A 98 -3.65 0.08 -7.54
N ILE A 99 -2.67 -0.77 -7.84
CA ILE A 99 -2.46 -2.02 -7.11
C ILE A 99 -1.31 -1.79 -6.13
N SER A 100 -1.65 -1.78 -4.84
CA SER A 100 -0.66 -1.76 -3.75
C SER A 100 -0.12 -3.15 -3.47
N GLU A 101 1.11 -3.23 -2.98
CA GLU A 101 1.76 -4.49 -2.61
C GLU A 101 1.32 -4.97 -1.23
N ASN A 102 1.02 -4.05 -0.33
CA ASN A 102 0.67 -4.36 1.06
C ASN A 102 -0.84 -4.29 1.30
N ALA A 103 -1.37 -5.28 1.99
CA ALA A 103 -2.80 -5.41 2.29
C ALA A 103 -3.37 -4.24 3.14
N SER A 104 -2.53 -3.61 3.98
CA SER A 104 -2.93 -2.53 4.89
C SER A 104 -2.83 -1.13 4.28
N THR A 105 -2.31 -0.98 3.05
CA THR A 105 -2.06 0.35 2.46
C THR A 105 -3.33 1.19 2.35
N VAL A 106 -4.43 0.61 1.85
CA VAL A 106 -5.69 1.34 1.68
C VAL A 106 -6.27 1.75 3.03
N GLY A 107 -6.29 0.84 4.01
CA GLY A 107 -6.74 1.14 5.37
C GLY A 107 -5.90 2.23 6.05
N SER A 108 -4.58 2.21 5.84
CA SER A 108 -3.68 3.25 6.36
C SER A 108 -3.98 4.62 5.76
N LEU A 109 -4.31 4.69 4.46
CA LEU A 109 -4.72 5.93 3.80
C LEU A 109 -6.07 6.43 4.34
N ASP A 110 -7.05 5.53 4.52
CA ASP A 110 -8.37 5.86 5.07
C ASP A 110 -8.27 6.40 6.51
N LEU A 111 -7.37 5.85 7.31
CA LEU A 111 -7.08 6.32 8.67
C LEU A 111 -6.23 7.60 8.71
N GLY A 112 -5.79 8.10 7.57
CA GLY A 112 -4.99 9.32 7.49
C GLY A 112 -3.56 9.18 8.01
N ILE A 113 -3.01 7.97 8.10
CA ILE A 113 -1.63 7.73 8.56
C ILE A 113 -0.61 8.40 7.63
N TYR A 114 -0.96 8.55 6.35
CA TYR A 114 -0.17 9.26 5.33
C TYR A 114 -0.79 10.63 5.03
N HIS A 115 -0.67 11.59 5.93
CA HIS A 115 -1.28 12.91 5.74
C HIS A 115 -0.68 13.73 4.60
N ASN A 116 0.62 13.59 4.35
CA ASN A 116 1.25 14.15 3.15
C ASN A 116 2.60 13.47 2.87
N ILE A 117 3.01 13.49 1.61
CA ILE A 117 4.29 12.94 1.14
C ILE A 117 5.46 13.71 1.75
N GLU A 118 5.31 15.01 2.02
CA GLU A 118 6.34 15.84 2.62
C GLU A 118 6.61 15.44 4.07
N GLY A 119 5.55 15.16 4.84
CA GLY A 119 5.68 14.69 6.22
C GLY A 119 6.40 13.34 6.33
N SER A 120 6.05 12.38 5.48
CA SER A 120 6.72 11.08 5.45
C SER A 120 8.20 11.21 5.06
N ASN A 121 8.52 12.01 4.05
CA ASN A 121 9.90 12.29 3.66
C ASN A 121 10.67 13.02 4.77
N GLN A 122 10.01 13.89 5.53
CA GLN A 122 10.65 14.60 6.64
C GLN A 122 10.98 13.66 7.80
N VAL A 123 10.12 12.69 8.11
CA VAL A 123 10.40 11.64 9.13
C VAL A 123 11.65 10.84 8.73
N LEU A 124 11.73 10.37 7.47
CA LEU A 124 12.89 9.63 6.98
C LEU A 124 14.18 10.48 7.02
N ARG A 125 14.11 11.73 6.56
CA ARG A 125 15.25 12.66 6.65
C ARG A 125 15.69 12.91 8.09
N ASN A 126 14.74 13.14 9.00
CA ASN A 126 15.05 13.34 10.41
C ASN A 126 15.68 12.09 11.03
N LEU A 127 15.30 10.89 10.58
CA LEU A 127 15.92 9.64 10.98
C LEU A 127 17.35 9.54 10.44
N GLU A 128 17.57 9.85 9.17
CA GLU A 128 18.90 9.93 8.55
C GLU A 128 19.79 10.99 9.21
N ASP A 129 19.23 12.16 9.55
CA ASP A 129 19.88 13.26 10.24
C ASP A 129 20.05 13.05 11.76
N ARG A 130 19.70 11.89 12.29
CA ARG A 130 19.86 11.52 13.72
C ARG A 130 19.13 12.46 14.70
N LYS A 131 17.94 12.94 14.33
CA LYS A 131 17.17 13.88 15.16
C LYS A 131 16.30 13.21 16.22
N TYR A 132 16.21 11.88 16.22
CA TYR A 132 15.41 11.12 17.17
C TYR A 132 16.30 10.40 18.19
N GLU A 133 16.00 10.55 19.46
CA GLU A 133 16.64 9.82 20.55
C GLU A 133 16.02 8.43 20.72
N ILE A 134 14.72 8.29 20.44
CA ILE A 134 13.97 7.04 20.53
C ILE A 134 13.29 6.78 19.20
N VAL A 135 13.41 5.56 18.71
CA VAL A 135 12.75 5.07 17.49
C VAL A 135 11.93 3.84 17.82
N TYR A 136 10.62 3.92 17.61
CA TYR A 136 9.71 2.79 17.78
C TYR A 136 9.33 2.20 16.44
N LEU A 137 9.76 0.96 16.19
CA LEU A 137 9.51 0.21 14.95
C LEU A 137 8.33 -0.74 15.16
N LEU A 138 7.16 -0.38 14.64
CA LEU A 138 5.96 -1.22 14.70
C LEU A 138 5.86 -2.06 13.43
N GLY A 139 6.28 -3.32 13.50
CA GLY A 139 6.28 -4.28 12.38
C GLY A 139 7.12 -3.82 11.19
N GLN A 140 8.12 -2.97 11.40
CA GLN A 140 8.91 -2.37 10.34
C GLN A 140 10.30 -2.99 10.25
N ASP A 141 10.50 -3.87 9.26
CA ASP A 141 11.73 -4.62 9.03
C ASP A 141 12.50 -4.20 7.77
N SER A 142 11.88 -3.38 6.92
CA SER A 142 12.45 -3.02 5.62
C SER A 142 13.21 -1.68 5.61
N LEU A 143 13.42 -1.05 6.76
CA LEU A 143 14.20 0.17 6.87
C LEU A 143 15.69 -0.10 6.62
N ASN A 144 16.26 0.64 5.68
CA ASN A 144 17.72 0.66 5.50
C ASN A 144 18.32 1.73 6.41
N PHE A 145 18.31 1.46 7.72
CA PHE A 145 18.73 2.37 8.77
C PHE A 145 19.88 1.73 9.55
N LYS A 146 21.00 2.47 9.70
CA LYS A 146 22.13 2.06 10.53
C LYS A 146 21.99 2.74 11.88
N LYS A 147 21.76 1.96 12.93
CA LYS A 147 21.74 2.42 14.32
C LYS A 147 23.07 3.03 14.73
N GLU A 148 23.02 4.12 15.46
CA GLU A 148 24.17 4.73 16.15
C GLU A 148 23.88 4.93 17.65
N ASN A 149 23.28 6.06 18.04
CA ASN A 149 23.01 6.40 19.42
C ASN A 149 21.52 6.33 19.81
N GLU A 150 20.65 6.05 18.83
CA GLU A 150 19.21 5.98 19.04
C GLU A 150 18.86 4.76 19.89
N PHE A 151 17.91 4.94 20.82
CA PHE A 151 17.29 3.84 21.53
C PHE A 151 16.15 3.28 20.69
N ILE A 152 16.27 2.02 20.25
CA ILE A 152 15.34 1.38 19.31
C ILE A 152 14.47 0.37 20.03
N ILE A 153 13.15 0.54 19.91
CA ILE A 153 12.14 -0.41 20.37
C ILE A 153 11.55 -1.05 19.12
N TYR A 154 11.61 -2.36 19.04
CA TYR A 154 10.97 -3.12 17.97
C TYR A 154 9.78 -3.90 18.52
N GLN A 155 8.62 -3.72 17.90
CA GLN A 155 7.43 -4.54 18.13
C GLN A 155 7.07 -5.26 16.84
N GLY A 156 7.05 -6.58 16.87
CA GLY A 156 6.74 -7.37 15.68
C GLY A 156 6.70 -8.87 15.97
N SER A 157 6.27 -9.62 14.96
CA SER A 157 6.07 -11.08 15.07
C SER A 157 7.24 -11.91 14.52
N HIS A 158 8.22 -11.29 13.86
CA HIS A 158 9.37 -11.95 13.25
C HIS A 158 10.66 -11.23 13.60
N GLY A 159 11.75 -11.98 13.65
CA GLY A 159 13.06 -11.45 14.02
C GLY A 159 13.90 -11.05 12.81
N ASP A 160 13.47 -10.04 12.08
CA ASP A 160 14.19 -9.49 10.93
C ASP A 160 15.07 -8.30 11.30
N LYS A 161 15.43 -7.46 10.34
CA LYS A 161 16.36 -6.33 10.50
C LYS A 161 16.00 -5.36 11.61
N GLY A 162 14.70 -5.13 11.84
CA GLY A 162 14.24 -4.28 12.93
C GLY A 162 14.61 -4.86 14.30
N ALA A 163 14.46 -6.17 14.47
CA ALA A 163 14.84 -6.86 15.69
C ALA A 163 16.37 -6.91 15.90
N GLU A 164 17.16 -7.04 14.82
CA GLU A 164 18.64 -7.07 14.91
C GLU A 164 19.24 -5.80 15.51
N ILE A 165 18.62 -4.64 15.25
CA ILE A 165 19.11 -3.33 15.70
C ILE A 165 18.42 -2.84 16.96
N ALA A 166 17.40 -3.52 17.45
CA ALA A 166 16.61 -3.10 18.61
C ALA A 166 17.36 -3.26 19.93
N ASP A 167 17.14 -2.30 20.84
CA ASP A 167 17.55 -2.41 22.26
C ASP A 167 16.52 -3.19 23.06
N ILE A 168 15.24 -3.06 22.70
CA ILE A 168 14.13 -3.80 23.29
C ILE A 168 13.28 -4.41 22.17
N ILE A 169 12.92 -5.68 22.34
CA ILE A 169 11.98 -6.40 21.47
C ILE A 169 10.71 -6.66 22.27
N LEU A 170 9.58 -6.21 21.74
CA LEU A 170 8.24 -6.49 22.25
C LEU A 170 7.59 -7.51 21.30
N PRO A 171 7.38 -8.77 21.71
CA PRO A 171 6.84 -9.78 20.83
C PRO A 171 5.38 -9.53 20.52
N GLY A 172 5.12 -9.12 19.27
CA GLY A 172 3.77 -8.94 18.71
C GLY A 172 3.25 -10.24 18.09
N SER A 173 1.94 -10.34 17.94
CA SER A 173 1.30 -11.47 17.25
C SER A 173 1.38 -11.31 15.74
N ALA A 174 1.42 -12.43 15.01
CA ALA A 174 1.27 -12.45 13.57
C ALA A 174 -0.18 -12.14 13.18
N TYR A 175 -0.39 -11.73 11.92
CA TYR A 175 -1.73 -11.38 11.41
C TYR A 175 -2.74 -12.53 11.49
N THR A 176 -2.28 -13.77 11.55
CA THR A 176 -3.11 -14.98 11.73
C THR A 176 -3.46 -15.26 13.19
N GLU A 177 -2.83 -14.58 14.13
CA GLU A 177 -2.94 -14.79 15.57
C GLU A 177 -3.73 -13.67 16.26
N GLN A 178 -4.22 -12.71 15.49
CA GLN A 178 -5.06 -11.59 15.96
C GLN A 178 -6.22 -11.34 15.01
N ASP A 179 -7.32 -10.82 15.54
CA ASP A 179 -8.37 -10.27 14.70
C ASP A 179 -7.94 -8.89 14.18
N GLY A 180 -8.32 -8.57 12.96
CA GLY A 180 -8.00 -7.27 12.37
C GLY A 180 -8.98 -6.86 11.28
N TYR A 181 -8.94 -5.59 10.92
CA TYR A 181 -9.70 -5.05 9.82
C TYR A 181 -8.78 -4.69 8.66
N PHE A 182 -9.18 -5.08 7.46
CA PHE A 182 -8.45 -4.81 6.23
C PHE A 182 -9.36 -4.11 5.23
N THR A 183 -8.91 -3.01 4.68
CA THR A 183 -9.60 -2.34 3.59
C THR A 183 -9.03 -2.84 2.26
N ASN A 184 -9.89 -3.43 1.41
CA ASN A 184 -9.45 -3.89 0.10
C ASN A 184 -9.27 -2.74 -0.89
N LEU A 185 -8.81 -3.05 -2.12
CA LEU A 185 -8.60 -2.04 -3.17
C LEU A 185 -9.88 -1.33 -3.65
N GLU A 186 -11.05 -1.86 -3.31
CA GLU A 186 -12.36 -1.25 -3.60
C GLU A 186 -12.81 -0.31 -2.46
N GLY A 187 -12.01 -0.15 -1.39
CA GLY A 187 -12.37 0.62 -0.19
C GLY A 187 -13.32 -0.14 0.75
N LYS A 188 -13.50 -1.45 0.55
CA LYS A 188 -14.38 -2.25 1.40
C LYS A 188 -13.65 -2.75 2.64
N LEU A 189 -14.14 -2.38 3.80
CA LEU A 189 -13.66 -2.90 5.09
C LEU A 189 -14.08 -4.36 5.27
N GLN A 190 -13.13 -5.21 5.64
CA GLN A 190 -13.31 -6.64 5.85
C GLN A 190 -12.67 -7.06 7.16
N LYS A 191 -13.39 -7.77 8.00
CA LYS A 191 -12.86 -8.36 9.24
C LYS A 191 -12.17 -9.68 8.92
N ALA A 192 -10.92 -9.81 9.37
CA ALA A 192 -10.19 -11.06 9.41
C ALA A 192 -10.18 -11.59 10.83
N TYR A 193 -10.60 -12.83 11.00
CA TYR A 193 -10.60 -13.49 12.30
C TYR A 193 -9.30 -14.25 12.50
N LYS A 194 -8.79 -14.28 13.73
CA LYS A 194 -7.62 -15.06 14.07
C LYS A 194 -7.86 -16.54 13.82
N ALA A 195 -6.85 -17.21 13.30
CA ALA A 195 -6.84 -18.64 13.04
C ALA A 195 -6.08 -19.42 14.12
N SER A 196 -5.24 -18.75 14.91
CA SER A 196 -4.42 -19.32 15.97
C SER A 196 -4.27 -18.33 17.12
N TYR A 197 -3.54 -18.72 18.13
CA TYR A 197 -3.19 -17.89 19.28
C TYR A 197 -1.71 -17.49 19.21
N PRO A 198 -1.34 -16.29 19.70
CA PRO A 198 0.06 -15.90 19.80
C PRO A 198 0.88 -16.91 20.62
N PRO A 199 2.08 -17.26 20.20
CA PRO A 199 2.95 -18.19 20.92
C PRO A 199 3.66 -17.49 22.08
N GLY A 200 3.92 -18.22 23.17
CA GLY A 200 4.71 -17.76 24.31
C GLY A 200 4.18 -16.45 24.92
N GLU A 201 5.05 -15.44 25.00
CA GLU A 201 4.74 -14.11 25.55
C GLU A 201 4.22 -13.11 24.51
N ALA A 202 4.04 -13.53 23.25
CA ALA A 202 3.54 -12.65 22.20
C ALA A 202 2.09 -12.20 22.47
N LYS A 203 1.80 -10.93 22.21
CA LYS A 203 0.49 -10.29 22.43
C LYS A 203 0.00 -9.62 21.15
N GLU A 204 -1.32 -9.42 21.05
CA GLU A 204 -1.90 -8.56 20.02
C GLU A 204 -1.32 -7.14 20.14
N ASP A 205 -0.98 -6.50 19.02
CA ASP A 205 -0.26 -5.23 18.98
C ASP A 205 -0.90 -4.12 19.82
N TRP A 206 -2.22 -4.03 19.79
CA TRP A 206 -2.96 -3.05 20.56
C TRP A 206 -2.86 -3.26 22.08
N LEU A 207 -2.71 -4.50 22.56
CA LEU A 207 -2.51 -4.81 23.99
C LEU A 207 -1.16 -4.29 24.45
N ILE A 208 -0.10 -4.49 23.66
CA ILE A 208 1.24 -4.01 23.97
C ILE A 208 1.23 -2.47 24.10
N ILE A 209 0.62 -1.79 23.12
CA ILE A 209 0.51 -0.33 23.12
C ILE A 209 -0.34 0.16 24.31
N ASN A 210 -1.41 -0.55 24.63
CA ASN A 210 -2.30 -0.21 25.73
C ASN A 210 -1.61 -0.37 27.10
N GLU A 211 -0.84 -1.45 27.29
CA GLU A 211 -0.02 -1.67 28.49
C GLU A 211 1.09 -0.61 28.61
N LEU A 212 1.76 -0.29 27.50
CA LEU A 212 2.77 0.77 27.46
C LEU A 212 2.18 2.12 27.86
N SER A 213 0.99 2.46 27.36
CA SER A 213 0.29 3.69 27.76
C SER A 213 -0.09 3.69 29.25
N GLU A 214 -0.50 2.55 29.79
CA GLU A 214 -0.80 2.43 31.22
C GLU A 214 0.44 2.68 32.09
N ILE A 215 1.60 2.17 31.68
CA ILE A 215 2.86 2.37 32.39
C ILE A 215 3.32 3.85 32.32
N ILE A 216 3.30 4.46 31.14
CA ILE A 216 3.82 5.81 30.93
C ILE A 216 2.85 6.88 31.42
N ASN A 217 1.57 6.75 31.10
CA ASN A 217 0.54 7.78 31.31
C ASN A 217 -0.41 7.45 32.47
N GLN A 218 -0.25 6.32 33.14
CA GLN A 218 -1.15 5.78 34.14
C GLN A 218 -2.60 5.67 33.66
N LYS A 219 -2.77 5.49 32.34
CA LYS A 219 -4.07 5.41 31.68
C LYS A 219 -4.03 4.44 30.51
N LYS A 220 -5.00 3.52 30.49
CA LYS A 220 -5.28 2.68 29.30
C LYS A 220 -5.92 3.51 28.21
N LEU A 221 -5.53 3.29 26.96
CA LEU A 221 -6.15 3.91 25.79
C LEU A 221 -7.56 3.33 25.56
N PHE A 222 -7.68 2.02 25.71
CA PHE A 222 -8.92 1.27 25.50
C PHE A 222 -9.15 0.30 26.66
N LYS A 223 -10.39 0.11 27.08
CA LYS A 223 -10.74 -0.84 28.12
C LYS A 223 -10.76 -2.28 27.64
N ASN A 224 -11.20 -2.45 26.41
CA ASN A 224 -11.32 -3.76 25.75
C ASN A 224 -11.23 -3.56 24.24
N LYS A 225 -11.30 -4.67 23.48
CA LYS A 225 -11.21 -4.68 22.04
C LYS A 225 -12.41 -4.03 21.34
N ASP A 226 -13.60 -4.15 21.90
CA ASP A 226 -14.82 -3.56 21.35
C ASP A 226 -14.78 -2.02 21.34
N GLU A 227 -14.04 -1.43 22.30
CA GLU A 227 -13.83 0.01 22.36
C GLU A 227 -12.77 0.47 21.33
N LEU A 228 -11.86 -0.42 20.94
CA LEU A 228 -10.88 -0.18 19.87
C LEU A 228 -11.51 -0.28 18.48
N GLU A 229 -12.44 -1.24 18.26
CA GLU A 229 -13.13 -1.50 16.99
C GLU A 229 -14.26 -0.48 16.73
#